data_1198b0f78e37c55a726a6f008ad1594c
#
_entry.id   1198b0f78e37c55a726a6f008ad1594c
#
_cell.length_a   1.000
_cell.length_b   1.000
_cell.length_c   1.000
_cell.angle_alpha   90.00
_cell.angle_beta   90.00
_cell.angle_gamma   90.00
#
_symmetry.space_group_name_H-M   'P 1'
#
loop_
_entity.id
_entity.type
_entity.pdbx_description
1 polymer ?
#
loop_
_entity_poly.entity_id
_entity_poly.type
_entity_poly.pdbx_seq_one_letter_code
_entity_poly.pdbx_strand_id
1 'polypeptide(L)'
;MAPEKKSAATGGKRQTRKKKTGAAPASRGLTAGQVASAIPPAKVEALRSAIEGDGGSYLGAFRDPVGGNWHVLAALPIAKVSPTPFQRDLSESHVERLAGVIDKLDRFVDPIVAVRGAEGSWWTPNGHHRLAAVRGLGGRSIVALVLPDPEVAFKILALNTEKAHNIREKALEV
;
A
#
# COMPACT_ATOMS: atom_id res chain seq x y z
N MET A 1 48.62 57.75 26.05
CA MET A 1 47.79 57.11 27.12
C MET A 1 46.45 56.76 26.54
N ALA A 2 46.22 55.50 26.27
CA ALA A 2 44.90 55.01 25.89
C ALA A 2 44.67 53.67 26.63
N PRO A 3 43.52 53.40 27.28
CA PRO A 3 43.33 52.26 28.09
C PRO A 3 42.76 51.07 27.22
N GLU A 4 43.30 49.89 27.46
CA GLU A 4 42.86 48.64 26.99
C GLU A 4 41.40 48.29 27.39
N LYS A 5 40.59 47.80 26.41
CA LYS A 5 39.31 47.19 26.70
C LYS A 5 39.47 45.67 26.63
N LYS A 6 39.38 44.99 27.76
CA LYS A 6 39.25 43.56 27.89
C LYS A 6 37.87 43.10 27.36
N SER A 7 37.86 42.24 26.36
CA SER A 7 36.67 41.51 25.88
C SER A 7 36.51 40.23 26.69
N ALA A 8 35.41 40.12 27.43
CA ALA A 8 35.03 38.90 28.14
C ALA A 8 34.23 37.99 27.18
N ALA A 9 34.78 36.83 26.85
CA ALA A 9 34.10 35.79 26.11
C ALA A 9 33.17 34.98 27.04
N THR A 10 31.87 35.17 26.91
CA THR A 10 30.84 34.37 27.59
C THR A 10 30.59 33.09 26.78
N GLY A 11 31.21 31.99 27.21
CA GLY A 11 30.96 30.66 26.68
C GLY A 11 29.57 30.14 27.09
N GLY A 12 28.60 30.24 26.20
CA GLY A 12 27.29 29.65 26.39
C GLY A 12 27.37 28.11 26.29
N LYS A 13 27.19 27.42 27.40
CA LYS A 13 27.05 25.96 27.45
C LYS A 13 25.78 25.56 26.68
N ARG A 14 25.96 24.93 25.51
CA ARG A 14 24.91 24.31 24.71
C ARG A 14 24.34 23.13 25.51
N GLN A 15 23.17 23.32 26.14
CA GLN A 15 22.44 22.25 26.80
C GLN A 15 21.97 21.22 25.73
N THR A 16 22.60 20.07 25.73
CA THR A 16 22.14 18.93 24.96
C THR A 16 20.80 18.43 25.55
N ARG A 17 19.71 18.68 24.83
CA ARG A 17 18.39 18.16 25.14
C ARG A 17 18.49 16.63 25.16
N LYS A 18 18.49 16.01 26.35
CA LYS A 18 18.34 14.56 26.50
C LYS A 18 17.04 14.14 25.83
N LYS A 19 17.15 13.37 24.73
CA LYS A 19 16.01 12.70 24.09
C LYS A 19 15.38 11.81 25.16
N LYS A 20 14.14 12.11 25.59
CA LYS A 20 13.35 11.18 26.42
C LYS A 20 13.21 9.90 25.63
N THR A 21 13.89 8.85 26.02
CA THR A 21 13.61 7.47 25.57
C THR A 21 12.22 7.14 26.10
N GLY A 22 11.20 7.31 25.23
CA GLY A 22 9.85 6.81 25.53
C GLY A 22 9.93 5.31 25.82
N ALA A 23 9.10 4.80 26.73
CA ALA A 23 8.94 3.39 26.94
C ALA A 23 8.69 2.70 25.58
N ALA A 24 9.27 1.49 25.39
CA ALA A 24 9.02 0.70 24.19
C ALA A 24 7.50 0.58 23.99
N PRO A 25 7.00 0.73 22.74
CA PRO A 25 5.58 0.61 22.48
C PRO A 25 5.08 -0.76 22.97
N ALA A 26 3.90 -0.77 23.60
CA ALA A 26 3.27 -2.02 24.01
C ALA A 26 3.10 -2.94 22.78
N SER A 27 3.24 -4.25 22.98
CA SER A 27 3.00 -5.25 21.93
C SER A 27 1.61 -5.04 21.30
N ARG A 28 1.54 -4.98 19.98
CA ARG A 28 0.31 -4.72 19.23
C ARG A 28 0.09 -5.75 18.14
N GLY A 29 -1.18 -6.17 17.98
CA GLY A 29 -1.61 -7.00 16.87
C GLY A 29 -1.49 -8.49 17.14
N LEU A 30 -1.45 -9.27 16.06
CA LEU A 30 -1.44 -10.73 16.07
C LEU A 30 -0.03 -11.30 15.97
N THR A 31 0.21 -12.41 16.62
CA THR A 31 1.42 -13.21 16.35
C THR A 31 1.30 -13.90 14.99
N ALA A 32 2.42 -14.31 14.42
CA ALA A 32 2.45 -15.03 13.14
C ALA A 32 1.53 -16.26 13.13
N GLY A 33 1.51 -17.04 14.23
CA GLY A 33 0.62 -18.19 14.35
C GLY A 33 -0.87 -17.86 14.40
N GLN A 34 -1.24 -16.66 14.87
CA GLN A 34 -2.63 -16.21 14.93
C GLN A 34 -3.17 -15.67 13.60
N VAL A 35 -2.30 -15.29 12.67
CA VAL A 35 -2.69 -14.70 11.39
C VAL A 35 -3.58 -15.62 10.57
N ALA A 36 -3.31 -16.91 10.54
CA ALA A 36 -4.05 -17.92 9.78
C ALA A 36 -4.94 -18.84 10.64
N SER A 37 -4.98 -18.66 11.95
CA SER A 37 -5.59 -19.63 12.87
C SER A 37 -7.09 -19.50 13.09
N ALA A 38 -7.75 -18.49 12.51
CA ALA A 38 -9.16 -18.23 12.70
C ALA A 38 -10.01 -18.72 11.51
N ILE A 39 -11.27 -19.08 11.80
CA ILE A 39 -12.24 -19.43 10.75
C ILE A 39 -12.71 -18.14 10.07
N PRO A 40 -12.70 -18.07 8.73
CA PRO A 40 -13.18 -16.91 8.00
C PRO A 40 -14.66 -16.62 8.30
N PRO A 41 -15.05 -15.36 8.49
CA PRO A 41 -16.45 -14.98 8.69
C PRO A 41 -17.23 -15.05 7.36
N ALA A 42 -18.56 -15.06 7.45
CA ALA A 42 -19.45 -15.14 6.29
C ALA A 42 -19.16 -14.12 5.19
N LYS A 43 -18.72 -12.91 5.53
CA LYS A 43 -18.31 -11.89 4.54
C LYS A 43 -17.11 -12.31 3.70
N VAL A 44 -16.18 -13.09 4.24
CA VAL A 44 -15.01 -13.62 3.52
C VAL A 44 -15.44 -14.76 2.61
N GLU A 45 -16.35 -15.61 3.06
CA GLU A 45 -16.92 -16.69 2.23
C GLU A 45 -17.76 -16.13 1.07
N ALA A 46 -18.54 -15.08 1.31
CA ALA A 46 -19.27 -14.36 0.25
C ALA A 46 -18.29 -13.76 -0.78
N LEU A 47 -17.17 -13.18 -0.31
CA LEU A 47 -16.14 -12.64 -1.18
C LEU A 47 -15.45 -13.73 -2.00
N ARG A 48 -15.17 -14.90 -1.39
CA ARG A 48 -14.67 -16.08 -2.08
C ARG A 48 -15.61 -16.50 -3.20
N SER A 49 -16.91 -16.65 -2.89
CA SER A 49 -17.92 -17.01 -3.88
C SER A 49 -18.00 -16.01 -5.03
N ALA A 50 -17.86 -14.71 -4.75
CA ALA A 50 -17.83 -13.68 -5.78
C ALA A 50 -16.58 -13.77 -6.67
N ILE A 51 -15.39 -14.03 -6.09
CA ILE A 51 -14.14 -14.25 -6.84
C ILE A 51 -14.29 -15.44 -7.80
N GLU A 52 -14.75 -16.57 -7.29
CA GLU A 52 -14.94 -17.82 -8.07
C GLU A 52 -16.02 -17.63 -9.14
N GLY A 53 -17.14 -16.99 -8.81
CA GLY A 53 -18.23 -16.67 -9.76
C GLY A 53 -17.81 -15.73 -10.89
N ASP A 54 -16.82 -14.89 -10.66
CA ASP A 54 -16.23 -14.02 -11.69
C ASP A 54 -15.15 -14.71 -12.55
N GLY A 55 -14.87 -15.97 -12.28
CA GLY A 55 -13.83 -16.74 -12.97
C GLY A 55 -12.42 -16.51 -12.42
N GLY A 56 -12.31 -15.96 -11.21
CA GLY A 56 -11.08 -15.87 -10.46
C GLY A 56 -10.80 -17.13 -9.62
N SER A 57 -9.68 -17.13 -8.93
CA SER A 57 -9.29 -18.22 -8.02
C SER A 57 -9.02 -17.66 -6.62
N TYR A 58 -9.68 -18.24 -5.63
CA TYR A 58 -9.37 -18.00 -4.23
C TYR A 58 -8.09 -18.77 -3.86
N LEU A 59 -7.08 -18.07 -3.34
CA LEU A 59 -5.79 -18.66 -2.97
C LEU A 59 -5.65 -18.84 -1.45
N GLY A 60 -6.38 -18.05 -0.66
CA GLY A 60 -6.39 -18.15 0.79
C GLY A 60 -6.90 -16.88 1.46
N ALA A 61 -7.24 -16.99 2.76
CA ALA A 61 -7.58 -15.85 3.60
C ALA A 61 -6.71 -15.85 4.86
N PHE A 62 -6.42 -14.66 5.34
CA PHE A 62 -5.64 -14.45 6.55
C PHE A 62 -6.03 -13.12 7.21
N ARG A 63 -5.61 -12.92 8.44
CA ARG A 63 -5.79 -11.65 9.14
C ARG A 63 -4.53 -10.81 9.06
N ASP A 64 -4.66 -9.52 8.80
CA ASP A 64 -3.49 -8.63 8.88
C ASP A 64 -2.91 -8.62 10.31
N PRO A 65 -1.59 -8.63 10.47
CA PRO A 65 -0.98 -8.77 11.78
C PRO A 65 -1.14 -7.54 12.68
N VAL A 66 -1.50 -6.37 12.16
CA VAL A 66 -1.58 -5.12 12.92
C VAL A 66 -2.97 -4.86 13.46
N GLY A 67 -3.99 -4.94 12.62
CA GLY A 67 -5.39 -4.65 12.93
C GLY A 67 -6.25 -5.90 13.11
N GLY A 68 -5.77 -7.06 12.67
CA GLY A 68 -6.52 -8.32 12.71
C GLY A 68 -7.66 -8.41 11.68
N ASN A 69 -7.67 -7.52 10.69
CA ASN A 69 -8.69 -7.50 9.64
C ASN A 69 -8.46 -8.62 8.63
N TRP A 70 -9.54 -9.15 8.07
CA TRP A 70 -9.44 -10.19 7.07
C TRP A 70 -8.99 -9.65 5.72
N HIS A 71 -8.07 -10.38 5.12
CA HIS A 71 -7.60 -10.20 3.74
C HIS A 71 -7.74 -11.51 2.98
N VAL A 72 -8.02 -11.43 1.68
CA VAL A 72 -8.10 -12.57 0.78
C VAL A 72 -7.01 -12.42 -0.28
N LEU A 73 -6.17 -13.43 -0.44
CA LEU A 73 -5.28 -13.53 -1.58
C LEU A 73 -6.05 -14.26 -2.71
N ALA A 74 -6.07 -13.67 -3.90
CA ALA A 74 -6.80 -14.22 -5.04
C ALA A 74 -6.09 -13.91 -6.36
N ALA A 75 -6.32 -14.75 -7.37
CA ALA A 75 -6.04 -14.42 -8.76
C ALA A 75 -7.34 -13.96 -9.43
N LEU A 76 -7.37 -12.74 -9.93
CA LEU A 76 -8.53 -12.12 -10.56
C LEU A 76 -8.36 -12.10 -12.08
N PRO A 77 -9.43 -12.34 -12.88
CA PRO A 77 -9.40 -12.10 -14.30
C PRO A 77 -9.08 -10.64 -14.59
N ILE A 78 -8.02 -10.38 -15.32
CA ILE A 78 -7.51 -9.00 -15.49
C ILE A 78 -8.53 -8.08 -16.20
N ALA A 79 -9.40 -8.65 -17.03
CA ALA A 79 -10.47 -7.93 -17.71
C ALA A 79 -11.54 -7.37 -16.75
N LYS A 80 -11.71 -7.97 -15.57
CA LYS A 80 -12.68 -7.55 -14.54
C LYS A 80 -12.11 -6.59 -13.50
N VAL A 81 -10.82 -6.29 -13.56
CA VAL A 81 -10.18 -5.35 -12.64
C VAL A 81 -10.09 -3.98 -13.30
N SER A 82 -10.47 -2.93 -12.59
CA SER A 82 -10.41 -1.55 -13.07
C SER A 82 -9.74 -0.64 -12.01
N PRO A 83 -9.18 0.50 -12.40
CA PRO A 83 -8.78 1.49 -11.42
C PRO A 83 -9.98 1.94 -10.60
N THR A 84 -9.75 2.30 -9.34
CA THR A 84 -10.79 2.91 -8.50
C THR A 84 -11.22 4.24 -9.11
N PRO A 85 -12.51 4.62 -9.09
CA PRO A 85 -12.97 5.94 -9.54
C PRO A 85 -12.16 7.07 -8.89
N PHE A 86 -11.91 8.14 -9.65
CA PHE A 86 -11.11 9.31 -9.23
C PHE A 86 -9.62 9.04 -8.96
N GLN A 87 -9.10 7.93 -9.43
CA GLN A 87 -7.67 7.65 -9.38
C GLN A 87 -6.92 8.51 -10.41
N ARG A 88 -5.66 8.86 -10.09
CA ARG A 88 -4.80 9.65 -10.98
C ARG A 88 -4.52 8.95 -12.30
N ASP A 89 -4.21 9.74 -13.32
CA ASP A 89 -3.75 9.25 -14.61
C ASP A 89 -2.48 8.42 -14.49
N LEU A 90 -2.32 7.50 -15.42
CA LEU A 90 -1.14 6.67 -15.53
C LEU A 90 0.05 7.46 -16.07
N SER A 91 1.21 7.20 -15.52
CA SER A 91 2.48 7.58 -16.13
C SER A 91 2.93 6.45 -17.06
N GLU A 92 2.87 6.67 -18.37
CA GLU A 92 3.26 5.69 -19.39
C GLU A 92 4.69 5.20 -19.18
N SER A 93 5.64 6.12 -18.96
CA SER A 93 7.04 5.77 -18.70
C SER A 93 7.24 4.89 -17.45
N HIS A 94 6.36 5.02 -16.46
CA HIS A 94 6.39 4.16 -15.28
C HIS A 94 5.80 2.78 -15.57
N VAL A 95 4.73 2.71 -16.35
CA VAL A 95 4.13 1.44 -16.82
C VAL A 95 5.13 0.64 -17.65
N GLU A 96 5.80 1.28 -18.61
CA GLU A 96 6.83 0.64 -19.46
C GLU A 96 8.00 0.08 -18.63
N ARG A 97 8.48 0.85 -17.64
CA ARG A 97 9.55 0.37 -16.75
C ARG A 97 9.10 -0.83 -15.91
N LEU A 98 7.88 -0.81 -15.39
CA LEU A 98 7.33 -1.94 -14.64
C LEU A 98 7.15 -3.17 -15.52
N ALA A 99 6.62 -3.00 -16.74
CA ALA A 99 6.48 -4.09 -17.71
C ALA A 99 7.86 -4.70 -18.02
N GLY A 100 8.87 -3.90 -18.31
CA GLY A 100 10.22 -4.39 -18.57
C GLY A 100 10.87 -5.11 -17.37
N VAL A 101 10.55 -4.73 -16.13
CA VAL A 101 11.04 -5.44 -14.95
C VAL A 101 10.31 -6.78 -14.78
N ILE A 102 8.98 -6.80 -14.92
CA ILE A 102 8.16 -8.01 -14.79
C ILE A 102 8.58 -9.04 -15.86
N ASP A 103 8.75 -8.59 -17.10
CA ASP A 103 9.20 -9.42 -18.23
C ASP A 103 10.58 -10.03 -17.97
N LYS A 104 11.56 -9.21 -17.55
CA LYS A 104 12.92 -9.69 -17.23
C LYS A 104 12.98 -10.68 -16.07
N LEU A 105 12.10 -10.50 -15.07
CA LEU A 105 12.03 -11.40 -13.92
C LEU A 105 11.26 -12.70 -14.24
N ASP A 106 10.51 -12.70 -15.35
CA ASP A 106 9.53 -13.75 -15.69
C ASP A 106 8.63 -14.11 -14.48
N ARG A 107 8.29 -13.09 -13.70
CA ARG A 107 7.54 -13.28 -12.44
C ARG A 107 6.85 -12.01 -11.98
N PHE A 108 5.58 -12.16 -11.56
CA PHE A 108 4.82 -11.12 -10.87
C PHE A 108 4.86 -11.37 -9.36
N VAL A 109 5.60 -10.53 -8.60
CA VAL A 109 5.89 -10.74 -7.17
C VAL A 109 5.19 -9.76 -6.24
N ASP A 110 4.56 -8.72 -6.77
CA ASP A 110 3.98 -7.62 -5.99
C ASP A 110 2.46 -7.51 -6.25
N PRO A 111 1.61 -8.25 -5.50
CA PRO A 111 0.17 -8.23 -5.67
C PRO A 111 -0.42 -6.82 -5.65
N ILE A 112 -1.45 -6.57 -6.45
CA ILE A 112 -2.24 -5.36 -6.33
C ILE A 112 -3.17 -5.44 -5.11
N VAL A 113 -3.63 -4.28 -4.61
CA VAL A 113 -4.76 -4.26 -3.67
C VAL A 113 -6.05 -4.14 -4.47
N ALA A 114 -7.07 -4.93 -4.13
CA ALA A 114 -8.37 -4.87 -4.77
C ALA A 114 -9.51 -4.86 -3.76
N VAL A 115 -10.64 -4.28 -4.16
CA VAL A 115 -11.92 -4.33 -3.43
C VAL A 115 -13.04 -4.66 -4.41
N ARG A 116 -14.16 -5.20 -3.90
CA ARG A 116 -15.37 -5.35 -4.71
C ARG A 116 -15.97 -3.96 -4.94
N GLY A 117 -16.01 -3.53 -6.18
CA GLY A 117 -16.65 -2.29 -6.60
C GLY A 117 -18.14 -2.43 -6.81
N ALA A 118 -18.79 -1.33 -7.21
CA ALA A 118 -20.16 -1.34 -7.66
C ALA A 118 -20.32 -2.24 -8.90
N GLU A 119 -21.52 -2.76 -9.12
CA GLU A 119 -21.89 -3.55 -10.32
C GLU A 119 -21.04 -4.82 -10.52
N GLY A 120 -20.40 -5.31 -9.45
CA GLY A 120 -19.63 -6.53 -9.51
C GLY A 120 -18.24 -6.41 -10.16
N SER A 121 -17.75 -5.21 -10.42
CA SER A 121 -16.37 -4.98 -10.84
C SER A 121 -15.38 -5.14 -9.68
N TRP A 122 -14.09 -5.23 -10.00
CA TRP A 122 -13.00 -5.21 -9.03
C TRP A 122 -12.22 -3.90 -9.19
N TRP A 123 -12.16 -3.09 -8.14
CA TRP A 123 -11.42 -1.83 -8.14
C TRP A 123 -10.06 -2.01 -7.49
N THR A 124 -9.00 -1.44 -8.11
CA THR A 124 -7.67 -1.40 -7.52
C THR A 124 -7.31 0.00 -7.02
N PRO A 125 -7.40 0.27 -5.71
CA PRO A 125 -6.96 1.55 -5.14
C PRO A 125 -5.44 1.68 -5.09
N ASN A 126 -4.72 0.55 -5.15
CA ASN A 126 -3.26 0.52 -5.19
C ASN A 126 -2.79 -0.60 -6.12
N GLY A 127 -2.15 -0.21 -7.21
CA GLY A 127 -1.62 -1.14 -8.20
C GLY A 127 -2.01 -0.81 -9.63
N HIS A 128 -2.56 0.39 -9.92
CA HIS A 128 -3.00 0.79 -11.25
C HIS A 128 -1.89 0.67 -12.31
N HIS A 129 -0.67 1.13 -12.03
CA HIS A 129 0.47 0.99 -12.93
C HIS A 129 0.86 -0.49 -13.13
N ARG A 130 0.82 -1.31 -12.08
CA ARG A 130 1.07 -2.76 -12.16
C ARG A 130 0.02 -3.47 -13.01
N LEU A 131 -1.24 -3.12 -12.81
CA LEU A 131 -2.36 -3.62 -13.61
C LEU A 131 -2.15 -3.30 -15.09
N ALA A 132 -1.80 -2.06 -15.42
CA ALA A 132 -1.54 -1.62 -16.79
C ALA A 132 -0.33 -2.34 -17.40
N ALA A 133 0.76 -2.50 -16.65
CA ALA A 133 1.96 -3.22 -17.09
C ALA A 133 1.65 -4.69 -17.41
N VAL A 134 0.94 -5.40 -16.52
CA VAL A 134 0.57 -6.81 -16.74
C VAL A 134 -0.40 -6.95 -17.91
N ARG A 135 -1.32 -5.99 -18.12
CA ARG A 135 -2.18 -5.96 -19.33
C ARG A 135 -1.36 -5.79 -20.60
N GLY A 136 -0.40 -4.84 -20.59
CA GLY A 136 0.50 -4.60 -21.74
C GLY A 136 1.33 -5.81 -22.12
N LEU A 137 1.68 -6.65 -21.15
CA LEU A 137 2.36 -7.93 -21.36
C LEU A 137 1.43 -9.08 -21.80
N GLY A 138 0.13 -8.82 -21.98
CA GLY A 138 -0.84 -9.84 -22.36
C GLY A 138 -1.28 -10.74 -21.21
N GLY A 139 -1.12 -10.32 -19.95
CA GLY A 139 -1.54 -11.09 -18.78
C GLY A 139 -3.05 -11.37 -18.77
N ARG A 140 -3.44 -12.57 -18.45
CA ARG A 140 -4.84 -13.03 -18.41
C ARG A 140 -5.47 -12.87 -17.03
N SER A 141 -4.66 -12.91 -15.98
CA SER A 141 -5.04 -12.74 -14.58
C SER A 141 -3.99 -11.95 -13.83
N ILE A 142 -4.37 -11.46 -12.67
CA ILE A 142 -3.47 -10.73 -11.78
C ILE A 142 -3.70 -11.16 -10.34
N VAL A 143 -2.61 -11.35 -9.58
CA VAL A 143 -2.71 -11.65 -8.15
C VAL A 143 -3.04 -10.37 -7.39
N ALA A 144 -4.02 -10.47 -6.51
CA ALA A 144 -4.52 -9.36 -5.71
C ALA A 144 -4.65 -9.73 -4.24
N LEU A 145 -4.37 -8.78 -3.38
CA LEU A 145 -4.81 -8.75 -1.99
C LEU A 145 -6.18 -8.09 -1.95
N VAL A 146 -7.22 -8.90 -1.80
CA VAL A 146 -8.61 -8.44 -1.84
C VAL A 146 -9.09 -8.14 -0.42
N LEU A 147 -9.59 -6.91 -0.24
CA LEU A 147 -10.12 -6.44 1.05
C LEU A 147 -11.64 -6.59 1.07
N PRO A 148 -12.22 -7.18 2.14
CA PRO A 148 -13.66 -7.39 2.25
C PRO A 148 -14.48 -6.10 2.42
N ASP A 149 -13.83 -5.00 2.81
CA ASP A 149 -14.49 -3.73 3.14
C ASP A 149 -14.21 -2.69 2.03
N PRO A 150 -15.15 -2.43 1.10
CA PRO A 150 -14.93 -1.56 -0.07
C PRO A 150 -14.58 -0.11 0.25
N GLU A 151 -15.09 0.43 1.36
CA GLU A 151 -14.81 1.79 1.79
C GLU A 151 -13.33 2.05 2.09
N VAL A 152 -12.55 1.00 2.36
CA VAL A 152 -11.10 1.10 2.59
C VAL A 152 -10.38 1.57 1.32
N ALA A 153 -10.95 1.32 0.12
CA ALA A 153 -10.35 1.77 -1.14
C ALA A 153 -10.12 3.28 -1.18
N PHE A 154 -11.10 4.06 -0.77
CA PHE A 154 -10.99 5.53 -0.78
C PHE A 154 -10.00 6.05 0.26
N LYS A 155 -9.87 5.38 1.41
CA LYS A 155 -8.85 5.68 2.42
C LYS A 155 -7.44 5.43 1.88
N ILE A 156 -7.24 4.33 1.15
CA ILE A 156 -5.97 4.01 0.49
C ILE A 156 -5.62 5.05 -0.58
N LEU A 157 -6.60 5.48 -1.38
CA LEU A 157 -6.41 6.54 -2.37
C LEU A 157 -5.99 7.86 -1.73
N ALA A 158 -6.63 8.27 -0.64
CA ALA A 158 -6.27 9.48 0.10
C ALA A 158 -4.81 9.43 0.57
N LEU A 159 -4.37 8.34 1.19
CA LEU A 159 -2.98 8.15 1.63
C LEU A 159 -1.97 8.19 0.48
N ASN A 160 -2.32 7.66 -0.69
CA ASN A 160 -1.46 7.70 -1.88
C ASN A 160 -1.36 9.12 -2.47
N THR A 161 -2.40 9.93 -2.29
CA THR A 161 -2.43 11.33 -2.74
C THR A 161 -1.53 12.21 -1.88
N GLU A 162 -1.57 12.06 -0.56
CA GLU A 162 -0.71 12.79 0.38
C GLU A 162 0.78 12.52 0.14
N LYS A 163 1.16 11.26 -0.11
CA LYS A 163 2.55 10.91 -0.43
C LYS A 163 3.10 11.65 -1.66
N ALA A 164 2.28 11.88 -2.66
CA ALA A 164 2.72 12.56 -3.88
C ALA A 164 2.87 14.07 -3.70
N HIS A 165 2.10 14.70 -2.83
CA HIS A 165 2.29 16.12 -2.46
C HIS A 165 3.61 16.30 -1.70
N ASN A 166 3.90 15.49 -0.70
CA ASN A 166 5.14 15.55 0.07
C ASN A 166 6.41 15.40 -0.76
N ILE A 167 6.38 14.61 -1.85
CA ILE A 167 7.54 14.45 -2.75
C ILE A 167 7.73 15.72 -3.60
N ARG A 168 6.65 16.36 -4.08
CA ARG A 168 6.73 17.61 -4.83
C ARG A 168 7.19 18.79 -3.98
N GLU A 169 6.70 18.90 -2.75
CA GLU A 169 7.13 19.93 -1.80
C GLU A 169 8.62 19.82 -1.49
N LYS A 170 9.12 18.61 -1.22
CA LYS A 170 10.55 18.37 -1.00
C LYS A 170 11.43 18.64 -2.22
N ALA A 171 10.90 18.49 -3.44
CA ALA A 171 11.64 18.80 -4.67
C ALA A 171 11.68 20.32 -4.98
N LEU A 172 10.84 21.15 -4.34
CA LEU A 172 10.81 22.60 -4.48
C LEU A 172 11.64 23.31 -3.40
N GLU A 173 12.11 22.61 -2.38
CA GLU A 173 12.95 23.12 -1.28
C GLU A 173 14.47 22.93 -1.55
N VAL A 174 14.87 22.46 -2.73
CA VAL A 174 16.25 22.31 -3.21
C VAL A 174 16.49 23.30 -4.35
#